data_f633549d72639d96eaacaa848b63861a
#
_entry.id   f633549d72639d96eaacaa848b63861a
#
_cell.length_a   1.000
_cell.length_b   1.000
_cell.length_c   1.000
_cell.angle_alpha   90.00
_cell.angle_beta   90.00
_cell.angle_gamma   90.00
#
_symmetry.space_group_name_H-M   'P 1'
#
loop_
_entity.id
_entity.type
_entity.pdbx_description
1 polymer ?
#
loop_
_entity_poly.entity_id
_entity_poly.type
_entity_poly.pdbx_seq_one_letter_code
_entity_poly.pdbx_strand_id
1 'polypeptide(L)'
;MFLIFALTVALAPAFAAQKSIPGVPKYDPTTEAVFKGTPEAVTDRQCPVSGGMGSHVLLKLADGSTIEVHLATSKFVKIYDLVINKGDEIEVTGSKVKFEGVDTIFARQVKVGTDTYVFRDKDGKPVW
;
A
#
# COMPACT_ATOMS: atom_id res chain seq x y z
N MET A 1 20.38 20.31 58.55
CA MET A 1 19.87 20.92 57.29
C MET A 1 20.07 19.87 56.21
N PHE A 2 19.03 19.08 55.93
CA PHE A 2 19.06 18.03 54.90
C PHE A 2 18.53 18.59 53.60
N LEU A 3 19.40 18.64 52.56
CA LEU A 3 18.98 18.97 51.20
C LEU A 3 18.44 17.69 50.54
N ILE A 4 17.14 17.66 50.26
CA ILE A 4 16.51 16.62 49.46
C ILE A 4 16.61 17.04 47.99
N PHE A 5 17.47 16.37 47.24
CA PHE A 5 17.47 16.48 45.77
C PHE A 5 16.31 15.64 45.21
N ALA A 6 15.30 16.30 44.75
CA ALA A 6 14.23 15.63 43.97
C ALA A 6 14.74 15.37 42.54
N LEU A 7 15.00 14.11 42.24
CA LEU A 7 15.37 13.64 40.92
C LEU A 7 14.08 13.53 40.09
N THR A 8 13.77 14.53 39.26
CA THR A 8 12.69 14.46 38.32
C THR A 8 13.12 13.62 37.11
N VAL A 9 12.64 12.38 37.05
CA VAL A 9 12.78 11.53 35.86
C VAL A 9 11.76 11.99 34.85
N ALA A 10 12.23 12.69 33.81
CA ALA A 10 11.41 13.01 32.66
C ALA A 10 11.25 11.75 31.80
N LEU A 11 10.07 11.14 31.82
CA LEU A 11 9.70 10.11 30.84
C LEU A 11 9.47 10.80 29.49
N ALA A 12 10.43 10.65 28.58
CA ALA A 12 10.20 11.00 27.17
C ALA A 12 9.26 9.96 26.56
N PRO A 13 8.22 10.37 25.83
CA PRO A 13 7.37 9.42 25.11
C PRO A 13 8.21 8.74 24.04
N ALA A 14 8.37 7.43 24.15
CA ALA A 14 8.97 6.62 23.12
C ALA A 14 7.97 6.52 21.95
N PHE A 15 8.18 7.29 20.90
CA PHE A 15 7.50 7.04 19.62
C PHE A 15 8.05 5.71 19.08
N ALA A 16 7.19 4.69 19.04
CA ALA A 16 7.53 3.43 18.39
C ALA A 16 7.70 3.72 16.90
N ALA A 17 8.96 3.79 16.45
CA ALA A 17 9.26 3.82 15.02
C ALA A 17 8.73 2.53 14.41
N GLN A 18 7.83 2.63 13.43
CA GLN A 18 7.41 1.48 12.63
C GLN A 18 8.66 0.87 12.02
N LYS A 19 8.96 -0.40 12.39
CA LYS A 19 10.07 -1.14 11.79
C LYS A 19 9.85 -1.21 10.30
N SER A 20 10.66 -0.50 9.50
CA SER A 20 10.71 -0.71 8.07
C SER A 20 11.20 -2.14 7.81
N ILE A 21 10.45 -2.90 7.03
CA ILE A 21 10.89 -4.23 6.60
C ILE A 21 12.02 -4.01 5.59
N PRO A 22 13.23 -4.57 5.83
CA PRO A 22 14.35 -4.40 4.91
C PRO A 22 13.96 -4.84 3.49
N GLY A 23 14.29 -4.02 2.48
CA GLY A 23 14.00 -4.31 1.07
C GLY A 23 12.59 -3.98 0.61
N VAL A 24 11.69 -3.57 1.49
CA VAL A 24 10.36 -3.08 1.13
C VAL A 24 10.39 -1.55 1.12
N PRO A 25 10.16 -0.93 -0.04
CA PRO A 25 10.08 0.54 -0.11
C PRO A 25 8.85 1.04 0.64
N LYS A 26 8.93 2.29 1.10
CA LYS A 26 7.79 2.96 1.71
C LYS A 26 6.89 3.55 0.63
N TYR A 27 5.59 3.61 0.93
CA TYR A 27 4.67 4.44 0.17
C TYR A 27 5.13 5.91 0.24
N ASP A 28 5.23 6.56 -0.90
CA ASP A 28 5.64 7.96 -1.00
C ASP A 28 4.48 8.81 -1.49
N PRO A 29 3.80 9.58 -0.60
CA PRO A 29 2.70 10.44 -1.00
C PRO A 29 3.09 11.51 -2.03
N THR A 30 4.37 11.90 -2.09
CA THR A 30 4.85 12.91 -3.04
C THR A 30 4.91 12.40 -4.48
N THR A 31 4.99 11.09 -4.66
CA THR A 31 4.99 10.43 -5.98
C THR A 31 3.62 9.85 -6.34
N GLU A 32 2.60 10.13 -5.55
CA GLU A 32 1.25 9.64 -5.81
C GLU A 32 0.74 10.17 -7.15
N ALA A 33 0.22 9.26 -7.96
CA ALA A 33 -0.37 9.56 -9.25
C ALA A 33 -1.57 8.65 -9.51
N VAL A 34 -2.33 8.98 -10.56
CA VAL A 34 -3.46 8.19 -11.03
C VAL A 34 -3.03 7.41 -12.26
N PHE A 35 -3.22 6.09 -12.21
CA PHE A 35 -2.91 5.18 -13.30
C PHE A 35 -4.19 4.54 -13.80
N LYS A 36 -4.51 4.76 -15.06
CA LYS A 36 -5.67 4.14 -15.72
C LYS A 36 -5.22 2.97 -16.56
N GLY A 37 -5.97 1.90 -16.52
CA GLY A 37 -5.66 0.73 -17.33
C GLY A 37 -6.68 -0.39 -17.18
N THR A 38 -6.31 -1.52 -17.77
CA THR A 38 -7.12 -2.73 -17.75
C THR A 38 -6.37 -3.85 -17.04
N PRO A 39 -6.98 -4.56 -16.08
CA PRO A 39 -6.38 -5.72 -15.47
C PRO A 39 -6.17 -6.84 -16.49
N GLU A 40 -4.97 -7.38 -16.55
CA GLU A 40 -4.66 -8.59 -17.33
C GLU A 40 -4.68 -9.84 -16.45
N ALA A 41 -4.32 -9.70 -15.17
CA ALA A 41 -4.32 -10.77 -14.19
C ALA A 41 -4.56 -10.22 -12.80
N VAL A 42 -5.24 -10.98 -11.98
CA VAL A 42 -5.40 -10.74 -10.54
C VAL A 42 -4.91 -11.99 -9.82
N THR A 43 -3.93 -11.84 -8.95
CA THR A 43 -3.28 -12.96 -8.25
C THR A 43 -3.14 -12.68 -6.77
N ASP A 44 -3.27 -13.74 -5.98
CA ASP A 44 -2.92 -13.76 -4.56
C ASP A 44 -1.61 -14.50 -4.39
N ARG A 45 -0.65 -13.90 -3.68
CA ARG A 45 0.63 -14.52 -3.39
C ARG A 45 1.24 -14.01 -2.10
N GLN A 46 2.19 -14.76 -1.55
CA GLN A 46 2.99 -14.28 -0.42
C GLN A 46 3.75 -13.03 -0.81
N CYS A 47 3.63 -11.99 0.01
CA CYS A 47 4.25 -10.71 -0.26
C CYS A 47 4.69 -10.03 1.03
N PRO A 48 5.95 -9.59 1.15
CA PRO A 48 6.44 -8.90 2.35
C PRO A 48 5.76 -7.54 2.57
N VAL A 49 5.23 -6.91 1.52
CA VAL A 49 4.49 -5.63 1.62
C VAL A 49 3.23 -5.79 2.44
N SER A 50 2.50 -6.89 2.25
CA SER A 50 1.27 -7.18 3.00
C SER A 50 1.51 -7.97 4.28
N GLY A 51 2.72 -8.49 4.48
CA GLY A 51 3.06 -9.32 5.64
C GLY A 51 2.46 -10.73 5.61
N GLY A 52 2.02 -11.20 4.45
CA GLY A 52 1.40 -12.50 4.23
C GLY A 52 0.87 -12.60 2.81
N MET A 53 -0.28 -13.27 2.63
CA MET A 53 -0.92 -13.31 1.32
C MET A 53 -1.45 -11.93 0.93
N GLY A 54 -1.00 -11.43 -0.21
CA GLY A 54 -1.40 -10.15 -0.77
C GLY A 54 -2.06 -10.29 -2.13
N SER A 55 -3.02 -9.43 -2.41
CA SER A 55 -3.66 -9.32 -3.73
C SER A 55 -2.91 -8.36 -4.63
N HIS A 56 -2.65 -8.81 -5.84
CA HIS A 56 -1.94 -8.07 -6.87
C HIS A 56 -2.73 -8.03 -8.18
N VAL A 57 -2.57 -6.94 -8.89
CA VAL A 57 -3.14 -6.77 -10.23
C VAL A 57 -2.00 -6.49 -11.21
N LEU A 58 -1.96 -7.23 -12.31
CA LEU A 58 -1.14 -6.85 -13.44
C LEU A 58 -1.95 -5.89 -14.32
N LEU A 59 -1.60 -4.63 -14.29
CA LEU A 59 -2.31 -3.55 -14.95
C LEU A 59 -1.68 -3.23 -16.30
N LYS A 60 -2.46 -3.31 -17.37
CA LYS A 60 -2.05 -2.85 -18.70
C LYS A 60 -2.41 -1.38 -18.86
N LEU A 61 -1.40 -0.56 -19.06
CA LEU A 61 -1.55 0.88 -19.27
C LEU A 61 -1.90 1.20 -20.73
N ALA A 62 -2.27 2.46 -20.99
CA ALA A 62 -2.69 2.91 -22.33
C ALA A 62 -1.60 2.77 -23.40
N ASP A 63 -0.30 2.83 -23.01
CA ASP A 63 0.83 2.65 -23.92
C ASP A 63 1.14 1.17 -24.23
N GLY A 64 0.35 0.23 -23.69
CA GLY A 64 0.52 -1.21 -23.83
C GLY A 64 1.51 -1.85 -22.87
N SER A 65 2.22 -1.07 -22.07
CA SER A 65 3.08 -1.59 -21.01
C SER A 65 2.25 -2.14 -19.85
N THR A 66 2.83 -3.05 -19.07
CA THR A 66 2.21 -3.60 -17.87
C THR A 66 2.99 -3.21 -16.65
N ILE A 67 2.28 -3.01 -15.55
CA ILE A 67 2.86 -2.72 -14.24
C ILE A 67 2.10 -3.50 -13.17
N GLU A 68 2.83 -4.03 -12.21
CA GLU A 68 2.21 -4.71 -11.07
C GLU A 68 1.71 -3.70 -10.04
N VAL A 69 0.49 -3.92 -9.57
CA VAL A 69 -0.16 -3.13 -8.53
C VAL A 69 -0.35 -3.98 -7.29
N HIS A 70 0.22 -3.56 -6.18
CA HIS A 70 -0.03 -4.16 -4.86
C HIS A 70 -1.24 -3.48 -4.22
N LEU A 71 -2.28 -4.25 -3.94
CA LEU A 71 -3.51 -3.74 -3.34
C LEU A 71 -3.43 -3.75 -1.81
N ALA A 72 -3.67 -4.90 -1.21
CA ALA A 72 -3.75 -5.10 0.23
C ALA A 72 -3.56 -6.60 0.55
N THR A 73 -3.73 -6.97 1.82
CA THR A 73 -3.85 -8.40 2.14
C THR A 73 -5.04 -9.02 1.42
N SER A 74 -4.91 -10.26 0.99
CA SER A 74 -5.99 -10.98 0.32
C SER A 74 -7.25 -11.08 1.20
N LYS A 75 -7.06 -11.23 2.51
CA LYS A 75 -8.15 -11.24 3.49
C LYS A 75 -8.93 -9.92 3.48
N PHE A 76 -8.23 -8.79 3.45
CA PHE A 76 -8.85 -7.47 3.43
C PHE A 76 -9.63 -7.22 2.14
N VAL A 77 -9.06 -7.59 0.99
CA VAL A 77 -9.73 -7.48 -0.31
C VAL A 77 -11.02 -8.29 -0.35
N LYS A 78 -11.02 -9.49 0.25
CA LYS A 78 -12.23 -10.33 0.36
C LYS A 78 -13.31 -9.72 1.24
N ILE A 79 -12.93 -9.04 2.33
CA ILE A 79 -13.91 -8.36 3.21
C ILE A 79 -14.65 -7.26 2.46
N TYR A 80 -14.00 -6.57 1.54
CA TYR A 80 -14.63 -5.55 0.71
C TYR A 80 -15.44 -6.09 -0.46
N ASP A 81 -15.46 -7.40 -0.69
CA ASP A 81 -16.06 -8.01 -1.87
C ASP A 81 -15.57 -7.37 -3.18
N LEU A 82 -14.33 -6.92 -3.18
CA LEU A 82 -13.74 -6.32 -4.37
C LEU A 82 -13.54 -7.40 -5.44
N VAL A 83 -14.22 -7.23 -6.56
CA VAL A 83 -14.07 -8.06 -7.75
C VAL A 83 -13.49 -7.22 -8.87
N ILE A 84 -12.28 -7.56 -9.29
CA ILE A 84 -11.62 -6.98 -10.45
C ILE A 84 -11.53 -8.06 -11.51
N ASN A 85 -12.16 -7.83 -12.66
CA ASN A 85 -12.16 -8.76 -13.77
C ASN A 85 -11.17 -8.34 -14.86
N LYS A 86 -10.61 -9.32 -15.54
CA LYS A 86 -9.81 -9.08 -16.73
C LYS A 86 -10.63 -8.27 -17.75
N GLY A 87 -10.04 -7.20 -18.28
CA GLY A 87 -10.67 -6.32 -19.26
C GLY A 87 -11.51 -5.19 -18.68
N ASP A 88 -11.73 -5.13 -17.37
CA ASP A 88 -12.34 -3.97 -16.73
C ASP A 88 -11.46 -2.73 -16.92
N GLU A 89 -12.08 -1.56 -16.98
CA GLU A 89 -11.34 -0.30 -16.84
C GLU A 89 -11.28 0.08 -15.38
N ILE A 90 -10.07 0.21 -14.83
CA ILE A 90 -9.84 0.62 -13.45
C ILE A 90 -8.94 1.85 -13.38
N GLU A 91 -9.07 2.56 -12.29
CA GLU A 91 -8.28 3.73 -11.99
C GLU A 91 -7.60 3.52 -10.64
N VAL A 92 -6.28 3.45 -10.66
CA VAL A 92 -5.46 3.22 -9.46
C VAL A 92 -4.80 4.51 -9.07
N THR A 93 -5.07 4.97 -7.86
CA THR A 93 -4.30 6.05 -7.22
C THR A 93 -3.28 5.43 -6.31
N GLY A 94 -2.01 5.71 -6.55
CA GLY A 94 -0.95 5.09 -5.76
C GLY A 94 0.42 5.67 -6.02
N SER A 95 1.39 5.16 -5.27
CA SER A 95 2.80 5.52 -5.38
C SER A 95 3.54 4.50 -6.22
N LYS A 96 4.22 4.96 -7.26
CA LYS A 96 5.11 4.13 -8.06
C LYS A 96 6.46 4.05 -7.37
N VAL A 97 6.85 2.86 -7.00
CA VAL A 97 8.09 2.57 -6.26
C VAL A 97 8.90 1.50 -6.96
N LYS A 98 10.19 1.43 -6.68
CA LYS A 98 11.04 0.33 -7.12
C LYS A 98 10.99 -0.77 -6.05
N PHE A 99 10.43 -1.93 -6.39
CA PHE A 99 10.34 -3.09 -5.51
C PHE A 99 10.92 -4.33 -6.19
N GLU A 100 11.87 -4.99 -5.52
CA GLU A 100 12.60 -6.14 -6.10
C GLU A 100 13.19 -5.84 -7.49
N GLY A 101 13.67 -4.60 -7.69
CA GLY A 101 14.26 -4.16 -8.95
C GLY A 101 13.26 -3.79 -10.05
N VAL A 102 11.96 -3.85 -9.79
CA VAL A 102 10.89 -3.60 -10.76
C VAL A 102 10.02 -2.43 -10.33
N ASP A 103 9.61 -1.61 -11.28
CA ASP A 103 8.63 -0.56 -11.02
C ASP A 103 7.28 -1.20 -10.65
N THR A 104 6.73 -0.76 -9.53
CA THR A 104 5.53 -1.32 -8.92
C THR A 104 4.67 -0.18 -8.37
N ILE A 105 3.36 -0.30 -8.43
CA ILE A 105 2.44 0.66 -7.82
C ILE A 105 1.96 0.10 -6.48
N PHE A 106 2.15 0.86 -5.40
CA PHE A 106 1.46 0.60 -4.14
C PHE A 106 0.15 1.38 -4.16
N ALA A 107 -0.96 0.67 -4.26
CA ALA A 107 -2.27 1.30 -4.37
C ALA A 107 -2.70 1.93 -3.05
N ARG A 108 -3.13 3.19 -3.11
CA ARG A 108 -3.87 3.82 -2.02
C ARG A 108 -5.35 3.60 -2.17
N GLN A 109 -5.86 3.73 -3.37
CA GLN A 109 -7.25 3.42 -3.70
C GLN A 109 -7.38 2.91 -5.13
N VAL A 110 -8.45 2.18 -5.39
CA VAL A 110 -8.81 1.69 -6.70
C VAL A 110 -10.27 2.02 -6.97
N LYS A 111 -10.54 2.62 -8.13
CA LYS A 111 -11.88 2.89 -8.61
C LYS A 111 -12.24 1.88 -9.69
N VAL A 112 -13.33 1.17 -9.46
CA VAL A 112 -13.91 0.19 -10.40
C VAL A 112 -15.36 0.58 -10.64
N GLY A 113 -15.68 1.01 -11.85
CA GLY A 113 -17.00 1.57 -12.14
C GLY A 113 -17.29 2.82 -11.30
N THR A 114 -18.33 2.78 -10.49
CA THR A 114 -18.70 3.87 -9.57
C THR A 114 -18.20 3.67 -8.15
N ASP A 115 -17.56 2.52 -7.86
CA ASP A 115 -17.09 2.16 -6.53
C ASP A 115 -15.62 2.53 -6.35
N THR A 116 -15.30 3.04 -5.17
CA THR A 116 -13.91 3.33 -4.77
C THR A 116 -13.56 2.51 -3.54
N TYR A 117 -12.44 1.77 -3.64
CA TYR A 117 -11.91 0.93 -2.57
C TYR A 117 -10.63 1.56 -2.04
N VAL A 118 -10.56 1.79 -0.73
CA VAL A 118 -9.43 2.47 -0.09
C VAL A 118 -8.60 1.44 0.67
N PHE A 119 -7.30 1.40 0.39
CA PHE A 119 -6.33 0.48 1.00
C PHE A 119 -5.33 1.18 1.91
N ARG A 120 -5.14 2.48 1.72
CA ARG A 120 -4.23 3.29 2.53
C ARG A 120 -4.87 4.63 2.84
N ASP A 121 -4.47 5.23 3.96
CA ASP A 121 -4.90 6.59 4.28
C ASP A 121 -4.14 7.63 3.44
N LYS A 122 -4.42 8.91 3.68
CA LYS A 122 -3.80 10.03 2.94
C LYS A 122 -2.27 10.10 3.10
N ASP A 123 -1.73 9.54 4.17
CA ASP A 123 -0.30 9.50 4.45
C ASP A 123 0.37 8.22 3.91
N GLY A 124 -0.40 7.36 3.27
CA GLY A 124 0.06 6.10 2.71
C GLY A 124 0.12 4.94 3.69
N LYS A 125 -0.44 5.09 4.90
CA LYS A 125 -0.49 4.00 5.89
C LYS A 125 -1.56 2.99 5.50
N PRO A 126 -1.24 1.69 5.54
CA PRO A 126 -2.24 0.64 5.34
C PRO A 126 -3.41 0.76 6.31
N VAL A 127 -4.62 0.50 5.81
CA VAL A 127 -5.84 0.38 6.64
C VAL A 127 -6.26 -1.07 6.87
N TRP A 128 -5.46 -2.00 6.38
CA TRP A 128 -5.64 -3.45 6.63
C TRP A 128 -4.87 -3.91 7.85
#